data_f7973a87e23ba9722f8375ebe7688d45
#
_entry.id   f7973a87e23ba9722f8375ebe7688d45
#
_cell.length_a   1.000
_cell.length_b   1.000
_cell.length_c   1.000
_cell.angle_alpha   90.00
_cell.angle_beta   90.00
_cell.angle_gamma   90.00
#
_symmetry.space_group_name_H-M   'P 1'
#
loop_
_entity.id
_entity.type
_entity.pdbx_description
1 polymer ?
#
loop_
_entity_poly.entity_id
_entity_poly.type
_entity_poly.pdbx_seq_one_letter_code
_entity_poly.pdbx_strand_id
1 'polypeptide(L)'
;MLDHQQEQRFAAARRAAIARDFARLNPEQQKAVLTTQGPLLLLAGAGSGKTTVLINRIANLMRYGRGSDSAEVPEWVSPEDLDFLETYAKTGEGDRDRMVSLCALDPAAPWTILAITFTNKAAGELKDRLSAMLGPEAEDVWASTFHSACVRILRRDIERLGFASSFTIYDTDDSLRVIKDCLKELELDDKQFPPRSVLGYISRAKDQMLLAEDYAAQSEKSGDYLSLIHIS
;
A
#
# COMPACT_ATOMS: atom_id res chain seq x y z
N MET A 1 -10.96 -12.56 34.73
CA MET A 1 -10.32 -11.35 34.17
C MET A 1 -8.91 -11.25 34.73
N LEU A 2 -7.97 -10.85 33.91
CA LEU A 2 -6.60 -10.60 34.33
C LEU A 2 -6.54 -9.28 35.11
N ASP A 3 -5.62 -9.19 36.07
CA ASP A 3 -5.26 -7.90 36.68
C ASP A 3 -4.30 -7.12 35.77
N HIS A 4 -4.06 -5.85 36.10
CA HIS A 4 -3.21 -4.97 35.28
C HIS A 4 -1.79 -5.49 35.08
N GLN A 5 -1.21 -6.16 36.06
CA GLN A 5 0.13 -6.76 35.94
C GLN A 5 0.11 -7.98 35.02
N GLN A 6 -0.94 -8.79 35.10
CA GLN A 6 -1.16 -9.94 34.23
C GLN A 6 -1.42 -9.51 32.79
N GLU A 7 -2.15 -8.41 32.56
CA GLU A 7 -2.35 -7.85 31.23
C GLU A 7 -1.03 -7.41 30.57
N GLN A 8 -0.15 -6.75 31.32
CA GLN A 8 1.18 -6.39 30.81
C GLN A 8 2.03 -7.62 30.46
N ARG A 9 1.99 -8.66 31.31
CA ARG A 9 2.66 -9.92 31.04
C ARG A 9 2.09 -10.61 29.79
N PHE A 10 0.78 -10.60 29.64
CA PHE A 10 0.12 -11.17 28.45
C PHE A 10 0.54 -10.43 27.17
N ALA A 11 0.52 -9.12 27.14
CA ALA A 11 0.96 -8.33 26.00
C ALA A 11 2.44 -8.63 25.64
N ALA A 12 3.30 -8.76 26.64
CA ALA A 12 4.71 -9.12 26.42
C ALA A 12 4.87 -10.54 25.90
N ALA A 13 4.15 -11.52 26.46
CA ALA A 13 4.17 -12.92 26.03
C ALA A 13 3.61 -13.06 24.60
N ARG A 14 2.54 -12.35 24.27
CA ARG A 14 1.95 -12.28 22.93
C ARG A 14 2.97 -11.77 21.90
N ARG A 15 3.61 -10.64 22.17
CA ARG A 15 4.66 -10.12 21.29
C ARG A 15 5.80 -11.12 21.10
N ALA A 16 6.25 -11.77 22.17
CA ALA A 16 7.31 -12.75 22.11
C ALA A 16 6.88 -14.03 21.32
N ALA A 17 5.66 -14.50 21.51
CA ALA A 17 5.11 -15.64 20.78
C ALA A 17 5.00 -15.33 19.26
N ILE A 18 4.46 -14.17 18.88
CA ILE A 18 4.40 -13.73 17.48
C ILE A 18 5.82 -13.60 16.90
N ALA A 19 6.77 -13.04 17.63
CA ALA A 19 8.15 -12.84 17.17
C ALA A 19 8.84 -14.18 16.79
N ARG A 20 8.44 -15.30 17.38
CA ARG A 20 8.97 -16.62 17.00
C ARG A 20 8.64 -17.02 15.56
N ASP A 21 7.48 -16.66 15.06
CA ASP A 21 7.10 -16.90 13.65
C ASP A 21 8.03 -16.19 12.67
N PHE A 22 8.65 -15.12 13.11
CA PHE A 22 9.55 -14.26 12.33
C PHE A 22 11.02 -14.37 12.78
N ALA A 23 11.39 -15.41 13.54
CA ALA A 23 12.74 -15.59 14.08
C ALA A 23 13.85 -15.73 13.03
N ARG A 24 13.49 -16.05 11.78
CA ARG A 24 14.44 -16.12 10.65
C ARG A 24 14.87 -14.74 10.11
N LEU A 25 14.17 -13.69 10.51
CA LEU A 25 14.49 -12.32 10.12
C LEU A 25 15.58 -11.77 11.04
N ASN A 26 16.41 -10.88 10.50
CA ASN A 26 17.34 -10.14 11.36
C ASN A 26 16.57 -9.14 12.27
N PRO A 27 17.19 -8.61 13.33
CA PRO A 27 16.50 -7.77 14.32
C PRO A 27 15.77 -6.56 13.72
N GLU A 28 16.36 -5.86 12.75
CA GLU A 28 15.74 -4.69 12.10
C GLU A 28 14.57 -5.09 11.21
N GLN A 29 14.69 -6.19 10.47
CA GLN A 29 13.60 -6.74 9.67
C GLN A 29 12.45 -7.20 10.56
N GLN A 30 12.75 -7.90 11.66
CA GLN A 30 11.75 -8.36 12.62
C GLN A 30 11.03 -7.17 13.29
N LYS A 31 11.76 -6.15 13.71
CA LYS A 31 11.19 -4.91 14.25
C LYS A 31 10.20 -4.28 13.27
N ALA A 32 10.57 -4.19 11.97
CA ALA A 32 9.71 -3.65 10.94
C ALA A 32 8.44 -4.49 10.71
N VAL A 33 8.54 -5.81 10.78
CA VAL A 33 7.40 -6.72 10.63
C VAL A 33 6.44 -6.61 11.82
N LEU A 34 6.97 -6.51 13.03
CA LEU A 34 6.18 -6.47 14.27
C LEU A 34 5.58 -5.09 14.58
N THR A 35 6.03 -4.02 13.91
CA THR A 35 5.43 -2.68 14.05
C THR A 35 4.23 -2.59 13.11
N THR A 36 3.00 -2.61 13.62
CA THR A 36 1.78 -2.62 12.80
C THR A 36 1.08 -1.28 12.75
N GLN A 37 1.30 -0.42 13.73
CA GLN A 37 0.63 0.86 13.87
C GLN A 37 1.43 2.02 13.25
N GLY A 38 0.70 2.96 12.62
CA GLY A 38 1.23 4.20 12.08
C GLY A 38 2.11 4.05 10.81
N PRO A 39 2.58 5.17 10.28
CA PRO A 39 3.46 5.18 9.12
C PRO A 39 4.85 4.65 9.47
N LEU A 40 5.37 3.75 8.63
CA LEU A 40 6.69 3.14 8.78
C LEU A 40 7.50 3.33 7.51
N LEU A 41 8.64 4.00 7.61
CA LEU A 41 9.62 4.14 6.54
C LEU A 41 10.81 3.19 6.77
N LEU A 42 11.10 2.34 5.78
CA LEU A 42 12.24 1.43 5.79
C LEU A 42 13.29 1.90 4.77
N LEU A 43 14.43 2.37 5.27
CA LEU A 43 15.58 2.71 4.44
C LEU A 43 16.47 1.48 4.27
N ALA A 44 16.52 0.94 3.05
CA ALA A 44 17.17 -0.33 2.80
C ALA A 44 17.82 -0.37 1.40
N GLY A 45 19.07 -0.76 1.33
CA GLY A 45 19.83 -0.91 0.08
C GLY A 45 19.34 -2.07 -0.80
N ALA A 46 19.95 -2.24 -1.97
CA ALA A 46 19.71 -3.40 -2.82
C ALA A 46 20.15 -4.69 -2.08
N GLY A 47 19.36 -5.77 -2.22
CA GLY A 47 19.66 -7.06 -1.56
C GLY A 47 19.38 -7.13 -0.05
N SER A 48 18.92 -6.06 0.59
CA SER A 48 18.66 -6.02 2.04
C SER A 48 17.42 -6.80 2.50
N GLY A 49 16.69 -7.43 1.58
CA GLY A 49 15.48 -8.20 1.89
C GLY A 49 14.20 -7.39 2.05
N LYS A 50 14.10 -6.19 1.42
CA LYS A 50 12.87 -5.36 1.45
C LYS A 50 11.60 -6.13 1.14
N THR A 51 11.62 -6.94 0.10
CA THR A 51 10.47 -7.77 -0.29
C THR A 51 10.14 -8.82 0.78
N THR A 52 11.17 -9.40 1.42
CA THR A 52 10.99 -10.34 2.52
C THR A 52 10.30 -9.66 3.70
N VAL A 53 10.72 -8.45 4.07
CA VAL A 53 10.04 -7.68 5.14
C VAL A 53 8.59 -7.39 4.77
N LEU A 54 8.32 -6.95 3.54
CA LEU A 54 6.96 -6.65 3.07
C LEU A 54 6.05 -7.88 3.18
N ILE A 55 6.50 -9.04 2.67
CA ILE A 55 5.73 -10.29 2.72
C ILE A 55 5.44 -10.72 4.16
N ASN A 56 6.46 -10.71 5.01
CA ASN A 56 6.30 -11.10 6.41
C ASN A 56 5.43 -10.10 7.19
N ARG A 57 5.50 -8.80 6.85
CA ARG A 57 4.60 -7.79 7.44
C ARG A 57 3.14 -8.02 7.05
N ILE A 58 2.87 -8.33 5.79
CA ILE A 58 1.52 -8.70 5.33
C ILE A 58 1.06 -9.96 6.06
N ALA A 59 1.91 -10.98 6.18
CA ALA A 59 1.61 -12.20 6.92
C ALA A 59 1.30 -11.93 8.41
N ASN A 60 2.06 -11.04 9.04
CA ASN A 60 1.80 -10.61 10.42
C ASN A 60 0.42 -9.93 10.54
N LEU A 61 0.13 -8.99 9.65
CA LEU A 61 -1.16 -8.28 9.64
C LEU A 61 -2.36 -9.21 9.41
N MET A 62 -2.23 -10.17 8.49
CA MET A 62 -3.31 -11.12 8.19
C MET A 62 -3.54 -12.13 9.31
N ARG A 63 -2.48 -12.60 9.99
CA ARG A 63 -2.59 -13.59 11.08
C ARG A 63 -2.91 -12.98 12.42
N TYR A 64 -2.23 -11.91 12.77
CA TYR A 64 -2.21 -11.37 14.12
C TYR A 64 -2.75 -9.93 14.21
N GLY A 65 -3.00 -9.29 13.09
CA GLY A 65 -3.45 -7.90 13.06
C GLY A 65 -2.47 -6.98 13.79
N ARG A 66 -2.97 -6.27 14.80
CA ARG A 66 -2.17 -5.41 15.66
C ARG A 66 -1.69 -6.10 16.96
N GLY A 67 -1.78 -7.43 17.03
CA GLY A 67 -1.40 -8.21 18.21
C GLY A 67 0.06 -8.08 18.61
N SER A 68 0.98 -7.80 17.66
CA SER A 68 2.41 -7.73 17.93
C SER A 68 2.86 -6.44 18.65
N ASP A 69 2.12 -5.34 18.59
CA ASP A 69 2.50 -4.05 19.18
C ASP A 69 1.37 -3.35 19.96
N SER A 70 0.20 -3.97 20.10
CA SER A 70 -0.89 -3.50 20.96
C SER A 70 -0.67 -3.90 22.42
N ALA A 71 -1.07 -3.05 23.35
CA ALA A 71 -1.18 -3.37 24.77
C ALA A 71 -2.56 -3.89 25.18
N GLU A 72 -3.54 -3.85 24.28
CA GLU A 72 -4.91 -4.27 24.52
C GLU A 72 -4.99 -5.78 24.78
N VAL A 73 -5.71 -6.18 25.83
CA VAL A 73 -5.95 -7.58 26.18
C VAL A 73 -7.46 -7.82 26.15
N PRO A 74 -7.95 -8.80 25.38
CA PRO A 74 -9.36 -9.13 25.36
C PRO A 74 -9.89 -9.60 26.72
N GLU A 75 -11.09 -9.21 27.09
CA GLU A 75 -11.70 -9.55 28.40
C GLU A 75 -11.90 -11.06 28.64
N TRP A 76 -11.97 -11.85 27.57
CA TRP A 76 -12.15 -13.29 27.65
C TRP A 76 -10.86 -14.08 28.00
N VAL A 77 -9.71 -13.40 28.02
CA VAL A 77 -8.42 -14.05 28.32
C VAL A 77 -8.37 -14.44 29.79
N SER A 78 -8.04 -15.70 30.05
CA SER A 78 -7.92 -16.27 31.38
C SER A 78 -6.48 -16.33 31.89
N PRO A 79 -6.24 -16.56 33.22
CA PRO A 79 -4.91 -16.82 33.75
C PRO A 79 -4.24 -18.05 33.10
N GLU A 80 -5.01 -19.10 32.77
CA GLU A 80 -4.50 -20.30 32.09
C GLU A 80 -4.02 -19.99 30.66
N ASP A 81 -4.64 -18.99 29.99
CA ASP A 81 -4.20 -18.53 28.67
C ASP A 81 -2.90 -17.75 28.75
N LEU A 82 -2.73 -16.95 29.81
CA LEU A 82 -1.47 -16.27 30.09
C LEU A 82 -0.34 -17.28 30.32
N ASP A 83 -0.52 -18.25 31.19
CA ASP A 83 0.48 -19.27 31.49
C ASP A 83 0.85 -20.11 30.25
N PHE A 84 -0.16 -20.47 29.44
CA PHE A 84 0.05 -21.10 28.15
C PHE A 84 0.90 -20.26 27.23
N LEU A 85 0.54 -19.00 27.06
CA LEU A 85 1.21 -18.09 26.11
C LEU A 85 2.64 -17.76 26.56
N GLU A 86 2.90 -17.60 27.85
CA GLU A 86 4.25 -17.42 28.38
C GLU A 86 5.13 -18.67 28.16
N THR A 87 4.54 -19.86 28.31
CA THR A 87 5.24 -21.13 28.05
C THR A 87 5.56 -21.23 26.55
N TYR A 88 4.58 -21.00 25.70
CA TYR A 88 4.76 -21.01 24.24
C TYR A 88 5.80 -20.00 23.79
N ALA A 89 5.77 -18.79 24.32
CA ALA A 89 6.75 -17.74 24.00
C ALA A 89 8.20 -18.17 24.34
N LYS A 90 8.40 -18.96 25.37
CA LYS A 90 9.73 -19.48 25.79
C LYS A 90 10.17 -20.71 25.00
N THR A 91 9.28 -21.66 24.83
CA THR A 91 9.62 -23.02 24.31
C THR A 91 9.34 -23.15 22.80
N GLY A 92 8.28 -22.52 22.31
CA GLY A 92 7.70 -22.72 20.98
C GLY A 92 6.85 -23.99 20.90
N GLU A 93 6.62 -24.65 22.04
CA GLU A 93 5.86 -25.89 22.11
C GLU A 93 4.45 -25.61 22.63
N GLY A 94 3.46 -26.30 22.06
CA GLY A 94 2.05 -26.18 22.43
C GLY A 94 1.12 -26.13 21.22
N ASP A 95 -0.15 -25.95 21.48
CA ASP A 95 -1.19 -25.84 20.47
C ASP A 95 -1.02 -24.50 19.68
N ARG A 96 -0.67 -24.65 18.40
CA ARG A 96 -0.43 -23.49 17.52
C ARG A 96 -1.71 -22.70 17.22
N ASP A 97 -2.84 -23.38 17.05
CA ASP A 97 -4.10 -22.72 16.72
C ASP A 97 -4.59 -21.91 17.93
N ARG A 98 -4.43 -22.45 19.14
CA ARG A 98 -4.67 -21.71 20.38
C ARG A 98 -3.75 -20.48 20.49
N MET A 99 -2.46 -20.64 20.19
CA MET A 99 -1.52 -19.52 20.22
C MET A 99 -1.92 -18.42 19.23
N VAL A 100 -2.26 -18.79 17.99
CA VAL A 100 -2.71 -17.84 16.97
C VAL A 100 -3.97 -17.09 17.43
N SER A 101 -4.95 -17.81 17.96
CA SER A 101 -6.20 -17.23 18.48
C SER A 101 -5.96 -16.25 19.64
N LEU A 102 -5.06 -16.56 20.57
CA LEU A 102 -4.67 -15.70 21.69
C LEU A 102 -3.87 -14.46 21.23
N CYS A 103 -3.12 -14.60 20.15
CA CYS A 103 -2.26 -13.53 19.62
C CYS A 103 -2.96 -12.61 18.63
N ALA A 104 -4.05 -13.05 18.01
CA ALA A 104 -4.77 -12.27 17.01
C ALA A 104 -5.56 -11.14 17.66
N LEU A 105 -5.35 -9.93 17.15
CA LEU A 105 -6.11 -8.72 17.50
C LEU A 105 -6.40 -7.94 16.24
N ASP A 106 -7.66 -7.92 15.81
CA ASP A 106 -8.10 -7.31 14.56
C ASP A 106 -7.28 -7.73 13.33
N PRO A 107 -7.20 -9.04 12.99
CA PRO A 107 -6.52 -9.50 11.79
C PRO A 107 -7.04 -8.79 10.55
N ALA A 108 -6.12 -8.31 9.71
CA ALA A 108 -6.49 -7.63 8.49
C ALA A 108 -7.04 -8.61 7.45
N ALA A 109 -8.26 -8.36 6.98
CA ALA A 109 -8.80 -9.13 5.87
C ALA A 109 -7.96 -8.89 4.59
N PRO A 110 -7.63 -9.92 3.80
CA PRO A 110 -6.73 -9.79 2.64
C PRO A 110 -7.10 -8.67 1.67
N TRP A 111 -8.38 -8.52 1.37
CA TRP A 111 -8.90 -7.47 0.45
C TRP A 111 -8.78 -6.03 0.98
N THR A 112 -8.45 -5.85 2.26
CA THR A 112 -8.17 -4.54 2.87
C THR A 112 -6.70 -4.12 2.75
N ILE A 113 -5.84 -5.03 2.27
CA ILE A 113 -4.40 -4.79 2.13
C ILE A 113 -4.08 -4.40 0.69
N LEU A 114 -3.53 -3.20 0.52
CA LEU A 114 -3.00 -2.72 -0.75
C LEU A 114 -1.47 -2.72 -0.71
N ALA A 115 -0.86 -3.56 -1.56
CA ALA A 115 0.58 -3.68 -1.72
C ALA A 115 1.01 -3.19 -3.12
N ILE A 116 1.69 -2.06 -3.18
CA ILE A 116 2.04 -1.41 -4.45
C ILE A 116 3.52 -1.65 -4.79
N THR A 117 3.76 -1.99 -6.06
CA THR A 117 5.10 -2.15 -6.64
C THR A 117 5.26 -1.29 -7.89
N PHE A 118 6.48 -1.20 -8.43
CA PHE A 118 6.73 -0.42 -9.64
C PHE A 118 6.49 -1.20 -10.94
N THR A 119 6.58 -2.54 -10.91
CA THR A 119 6.46 -3.37 -12.12
C THR A 119 5.46 -4.49 -11.93
N ASN A 120 4.80 -4.90 -13.02
CA ASN A 120 3.87 -6.03 -13.02
C ASN A 120 4.58 -7.34 -12.63
N LYS A 121 5.85 -7.51 -13.02
CA LYS A 121 6.66 -8.66 -12.60
C LYS A 121 6.80 -8.72 -11.08
N ALA A 122 7.18 -7.60 -10.45
CA ALA A 122 7.32 -7.55 -8.99
C ALA A 122 5.98 -7.77 -8.27
N ALA A 123 4.87 -7.28 -8.83
CA ALA A 123 3.53 -7.54 -8.30
C ALA A 123 3.16 -9.03 -8.38
N GLY A 124 3.48 -9.70 -9.49
CA GLY A 124 3.31 -11.14 -9.66
C GLY A 124 4.15 -11.94 -8.65
N GLU A 125 5.46 -11.65 -8.58
CA GLU A 125 6.36 -12.30 -7.60
C GLU A 125 5.90 -12.11 -6.14
N LEU A 126 5.33 -10.95 -5.82
CA LEU A 126 4.79 -10.68 -4.49
C LEU A 126 3.57 -11.56 -4.20
N LYS A 127 2.64 -11.68 -5.15
CA LYS A 127 1.47 -12.57 -5.04
C LYS A 127 1.88 -14.03 -4.87
N ASP A 128 2.78 -14.53 -5.72
CA ASP A 128 3.25 -15.91 -5.65
C ASP A 128 3.85 -16.25 -4.28
N ARG A 129 4.67 -15.34 -3.75
CA ARG A 129 5.29 -15.53 -2.43
C ARG A 129 4.29 -15.44 -1.28
N LEU A 130 3.30 -14.55 -1.38
CA LEU A 130 2.22 -14.46 -0.39
C LEU A 130 1.38 -15.72 -0.39
N SER A 131 0.97 -16.22 -1.56
CA SER A 131 0.21 -17.46 -1.69
C SER A 131 1.00 -18.68 -1.18
N ALA A 132 2.32 -18.72 -1.44
CA ALA A 132 3.19 -19.78 -0.91
C ALA A 132 3.31 -19.76 0.62
N MET A 133 3.20 -18.60 1.27
CA MET A 133 3.34 -18.44 2.73
C MET A 133 2.01 -18.56 3.48
N LEU A 134 0.93 -18.04 2.91
CA LEU A 134 -0.36 -17.87 3.58
C LEU A 134 -1.47 -18.74 2.99
N GLY A 135 -1.22 -19.40 1.86
CA GLY A 135 -2.23 -20.16 1.15
C GLY A 135 -3.14 -19.32 0.24
N PRO A 136 -4.24 -19.91 -0.25
CA PRO A 136 -5.13 -19.28 -1.24
C PRO A 136 -5.74 -17.95 -0.79
N GLU A 137 -5.95 -17.75 0.50
CA GLU A 137 -6.51 -16.51 1.05
C GLU A 137 -5.68 -15.27 0.71
N ALA A 138 -4.37 -15.44 0.46
CA ALA A 138 -3.49 -14.35 0.07
C ALA A 138 -3.73 -13.84 -1.36
N GLU A 139 -4.47 -14.55 -2.19
CA GLU A 139 -4.81 -14.13 -3.56
C GLU A 139 -5.69 -12.87 -3.57
N ASP A 140 -6.46 -12.66 -2.50
CA ASP A 140 -7.31 -11.48 -2.32
C ASP A 140 -6.53 -10.24 -1.90
N VAL A 141 -5.25 -10.36 -1.54
CA VAL A 141 -4.38 -9.20 -1.29
C VAL A 141 -4.22 -8.40 -2.59
N TRP A 142 -4.53 -7.12 -2.51
CA TRP A 142 -4.46 -6.25 -3.65
C TRP A 142 -3.01 -5.85 -3.97
N ALA A 143 -2.21 -6.78 -4.51
CA ALA A 143 -0.85 -6.53 -4.98
C ALA A 143 -0.86 -6.12 -6.46
N SER A 144 -0.40 -4.90 -6.75
CA SER A 144 -0.44 -4.32 -8.10
C SER A 144 0.60 -3.20 -8.29
N THR A 145 0.70 -2.67 -9.51
CA THR A 145 1.44 -1.42 -9.75
C THR A 145 0.57 -0.21 -9.38
N PHE A 146 1.21 0.96 -9.18
CA PHE A 146 0.49 2.22 -8.96
C PHE A 146 -0.57 2.47 -10.03
N HIS A 147 -0.22 2.34 -11.31
CA HIS A 147 -1.15 2.55 -12.41
C HIS A 147 -2.33 1.60 -12.35
N SER A 148 -2.10 0.31 -12.12
CA SER A 148 -3.18 -0.67 -12.02
C SER A 148 -4.09 -0.42 -10.81
N ALA A 149 -3.52 -0.02 -9.67
CA ALA A 149 -4.28 0.36 -8.49
C ALA A 149 -5.16 1.58 -8.76
N CYS A 150 -4.58 2.63 -9.35
CA CYS A 150 -5.32 3.86 -9.71
C CYS A 150 -6.45 3.56 -10.71
N VAL A 151 -6.19 2.77 -11.75
CA VAL A 151 -7.23 2.38 -12.71
C VAL A 151 -8.40 1.67 -12.02
N ARG A 152 -8.11 0.73 -11.10
CA ARG A 152 -9.16 0.02 -10.37
C ARG A 152 -9.99 0.96 -9.48
N ILE A 153 -9.35 1.91 -8.80
CA ILE A 153 -10.03 2.93 -7.99
C ILE A 153 -10.91 3.81 -8.90
N LEU A 154 -10.33 4.33 -9.99
CA LEU A 154 -11.04 5.20 -10.91
C LEU A 154 -12.23 4.49 -11.58
N ARG A 155 -12.09 3.23 -11.99
CA ARG A 155 -13.21 2.47 -12.57
C ARG A 155 -14.40 2.36 -11.60
N ARG A 156 -14.17 2.39 -10.30
CA ARG A 156 -15.22 2.32 -9.30
C ARG A 156 -15.82 3.69 -8.96
N ASP A 157 -14.99 4.71 -8.85
CA ASP A 157 -15.39 5.96 -8.19
C ASP A 157 -15.36 7.20 -9.10
N ILE A 158 -14.90 7.11 -10.37
CA ILE A 158 -14.65 8.27 -11.23
C ILE A 158 -15.93 9.04 -11.61
N GLU A 159 -17.08 8.41 -11.57
CA GLU A 159 -18.36 9.07 -11.84
C GLU A 159 -18.65 10.21 -10.86
N ARG A 160 -18.07 10.15 -9.65
CA ARG A 160 -18.13 11.24 -8.66
C ARG A 160 -17.42 12.51 -9.11
N LEU A 161 -16.51 12.40 -10.08
CA LEU A 161 -15.80 13.50 -10.71
C LEU A 161 -16.41 13.91 -12.06
N GLY A 162 -17.57 13.35 -12.43
CA GLY A 162 -18.27 13.68 -13.68
C GLY A 162 -17.77 12.97 -14.92
N PHE A 163 -16.88 11.96 -14.79
CA PHE A 163 -16.39 11.17 -15.91
C PHE A 163 -17.06 9.80 -15.97
N ALA A 164 -17.17 9.23 -17.18
CA ALA A 164 -17.70 7.89 -17.36
C ALA A 164 -16.70 6.83 -16.87
N SER A 165 -17.18 5.79 -16.19
CA SER A 165 -16.37 4.65 -15.74
C SER A 165 -15.75 3.83 -16.91
N SER A 166 -16.28 4.01 -18.13
CA SER A 166 -15.78 3.42 -19.38
C SER A 166 -14.62 4.19 -20.03
N PHE A 167 -13.94 5.09 -19.31
CA PHE A 167 -12.85 5.88 -19.86
C PHE A 167 -11.73 5.03 -20.49
N THR A 168 -11.10 5.58 -21.54
CA THR A 168 -9.94 4.97 -22.21
C THR A 168 -8.65 5.36 -21.49
N ILE A 169 -7.71 4.41 -21.40
CA ILE A 169 -6.37 4.66 -20.87
C ILE A 169 -5.45 4.90 -22.07
N TYR A 170 -4.90 6.09 -22.17
CA TYR A 170 -3.94 6.46 -23.19
C TYR A 170 -2.53 6.08 -22.77
N ASP A 171 -1.76 5.55 -23.72
CA ASP A 171 -0.32 5.49 -23.59
C ASP A 171 0.34 6.84 -23.99
N THR A 172 1.67 6.88 -23.99
CA THR A 172 2.39 8.11 -24.34
C THR A 172 2.17 8.52 -25.79
N ASP A 173 2.08 7.56 -26.70
CA ASP A 173 1.89 7.84 -28.13
C ASP A 173 0.46 8.29 -28.42
N ASP A 174 -0.52 7.70 -27.76
CA ASP A 174 -1.91 8.14 -27.81
C ASP A 174 -2.05 9.59 -27.30
N SER A 175 -1.44 9.89 -26.16
CA SER A 175 -1.44 11.22 -25.57
C SER A 175 -0.79 12.25 -26.49
N LEU A 176 0.34 11.90 -27.12
CA LEU A 176 1.00 12.80 -28.09
C LEU A 176 0.18 12.99 -29.36
N ARG A 177 -0.59 11.98 -29.79
CA ARG A 177 -1.49 12.10 -30.94
C ARG A 177 -2.59 13.11 -30.64
N VAL A 178 -3.26 12.98 -29.50
CA VAL A 178 -4.29 13.92 -29.04
C VAL A 178 -3.74 15.35 -29.00
N ILE A 179 -2.55 15.56 -28.43
CA ILE A 179 -1.92 16.89 -28.40
C ILE A 179 -1.68 17.46 -29.81
N LYS A 180 -1.20 16.63 -30.75
CA LYS A 180 -1.00 17.05 -32.14
C LYS A 180 -2.31 17.45 -32.83
N ASP A 181 -3.37 16.69 -32.59
CA ASP A 181 -4.69 16.96 -33.15
C ASP A 181 -5.23 18.29 -32.58
N CYS A 182 -5.11 18.52 -31.26
CA CYS A 182 -5.47 19.79 -30.65
C CYS A 182 -4.66 20.99 -31.19
N LEU A 183 -3.33 20.84 -31.35
CA LEU A 183 -2.49 21.92 -31.92
C LEU A 183 -2.94 22.24 -33.35
N LYS A 184 -3.27 21.24 -34.14
CA LYS A 184 -3.77 21.41 -35.52
C LYS A 184 -5.12 22.12 -35.54
N GLU A 185 -6.06 21.75 -34.67
CA GLU A 185 -7.36 22.39 -34.55
C GLU A 185 -7.24 23.84 -34.11
N LEU A 186 -6.25 24.18 -33.28
CA LEU A 186 -5.95 25.52 -32.82
C LEU A 186 -5.07 26.33 -33.82
N GLU A 187 -4.71 25.74 -34.97
CA GLU A 187 -3.83 26.35 -35.99
C GLU A 187 -2.45 26.75 -35.43
N LEU A 188 -1.95 26.03 -34.43
CA LEU A 188 -0.65 26.25 -33.79
C LEU A 188 0.46 25.40 -34.46
N ASP A 189 1.60 26.03 -34.74
CA ASP A 189 2.77 25.40 -35.34
C ASP A 189 3.45 24.45 -34.33
N ASP A 190 3.56 23.17 -34.68
CA ASP A 190 4.21 22.15 -33.85
C ASP A 190 5.72 22.34 -33.65
N LYS A 191 6.36 23.19 -34.50
CA LYS A 191 7.75 23.61 -34.30
C LYS A 191 7.86 24.65 -33.19
N GLN A 192 6.88 25.53 -33.09
CA GLN A 192 6.81 26.55 -32.04
C GLN A 192 6.28 25.94 -30.73
N PHE A 193 5.35 25.00 -30.82
CA PHE A 193 4.75 24.28 -29.69
C PHE A 193 4.99 22.76 -29.80
N PRO A 194 6.21 22.28 -29.50
CA PRO A 194 6.51 20.85 -29.62
C PRO A 194 5.55 19.99 -28.76
N PRO A 195 4.84 19.01 -29.32
CA PRO A 195 3.82 18.24 -28.62
C PRO A 195 4.28 17.62 -27.31
N ARG A 196 5.55 17.16 -27.24
CA ARG A 196 6.15 16.62 -26.00
C ARG A 196 6.29 17.68 -24.91
N SER A 197 6.63 18.90 -25.27
CA SER A 197 6.75 20.01 -24.33
C SER A 197 5.38 20.40 -23.79
N VAL A 198 4.37 20.51 -24.66
CA VAL A 198 2.98 20.78 -24.28
C VAL A 198 2.46 19.71 -23.33
N LEU A 199 2.64 18.42 -23.65
CA LEU A 199 2.26 17.31 -22.76
C LEU A 199 2.96 17.43 -21.40
N GLY A 200 4.25 17.82 -21.38
CA GLY A 200 5.00 18.03 -20.14
C GLY A 200 4.48 19.20 -19.30
N TYR A 201 3.98 20.27 -19.91
CA TYR A 201 3.34 21.38 -19.18
C TYR A 201 2.01 20.95 -18.57
N ILE A 202 1.17 20.24 -19.33
CA ILE A 202 -0.10 19.70 -18.84
C ILE A 202 0.14 18.73 -17.68
N SER A 203 1.12 17.82 -17.80
CA SER A 203 1.48 16.91 -16.73
C SER A 203 1.86 17.64 -15.45
N ARG A 204 2.73 18.65 -15.54
CA ARG A 204 3.13 19.45 -14.37
C ARG A 204 1.97 20.22 -13.73
N ALA A 205 1.05 20.74 -14.54
CA ALA A 205 -0.15 21.41 -14.01
C ALA A 205 -1.04 20.42 -13.25
N LYS A 206 -1.26 19.24 -13.82
CA LYS A 206 -2.02 18.16 -13.16
C LYS A 206 -1.34 17.65 -11.87
N ASP A 207 -0.01 17.59 -11.83
CA ASP A 207 0.74 17.24 -10.61
C ASP A 207 0.53 18.27 -9.49
N GLN A 208 0.23 19.51 -9.84
CA GLN A 208 -0.13 20.59 -8.92
C GLN A 208 -1.64 20.68 -8.64
N MET A 209 -2.42 19.71 -9.12
CA MET A 209 -3.89 19.71 -9.03
C MET A 209 -4.56 20.94 -9.66
N LEU A 210 -3.93 21.55 -10.67
CA LEU A 210 -4.49 22.67 -11.42
C LEU A 210 -5.38 22.14 -12.55
N LEU A 211 -6.62 22.59 -12.57
CA LEU A 211 -7.54 22.40 -13.68
C LEU A 211 -7.21 23.40 -14.81
N ALA A 212 -7.80 23.20 -15.99
CA ALA A 212 -7.56 24.07 -17.15
C ALA A 212 -7.87 25.54 -16.86
N GLU A 213 -8.96 25.81 -16.14
CA GLU A 213 -9.38 27.15 -15.73
C GLU A 213 -8.39 27.80 -14.76
N ASP A 214 -7.90 27.05 -13.77
CA ASP A 214 -6.90 27.52 -12.80
C ASP A 214 -5.58 27.85 -13.48
N TYR A 215 -5.16 27.00 -14.41
CA TYR A 215 -3.95 27.20 -15.19
C TYR A 215 -4.05 28.44 -16.08
N ALA A 216 -5.19 28.66 -16.76
CA ALA A 216 -5.44 29.87 -17.57
C ALA A 216 -5.36 31.14 -16.72
N ALA A 217 -6.02 31.18 -15.56
CA ALA A 217 -6.00 32.31 -14.64
C ALA A 217 -4.60 32.63 -14.09
N GLN A 218 -3.76 31.60 -13.86
CA GLN A 218 -2.36 31.80 -13.44
C GLN A 218 -1.48 32.33 -14.58
N SER A 219 -1.66 31.81 -15.79
CA SER A 219 -0.88 32.21 -16.97
C SER A 219 -1.15 33.67 -17.38
N GLU A 220 -2.40 34.13 -17.29
CA GLU A 220 -2.74 35.54 -17.51
C GLU A 220 -2.00 36.49 -16.55
N LYS A 221 -1.84 36.08 -15.29
CA LYS A 221 -1.11 36.84 -14.26
C LYS A 221 0.41 36.85 -14.47
N SER A 222 0.97 35.82 -15.06
CA SER A 222 2.41 35.65 -15.24
C SER A 222 2.91 36.14 -16.59
N GLY A 223 2.02 36.51 -17.52
CA GLY A 223 2.37 36.92 -18.88
C GLY A 223 2.96 35.79 -19.73
N ASP A 224 2.70 34.53 -19.36
CA ASP A 224 3.22 33.37 -20.05
C ASP A 224 2.36 33.07 -21.30
N TYR A 225 2.97 33.07 -22.48
CA TYR A 225 2.29 32.84 -23.77
C TYR A 225 1.64 31.45 -23.92
N LEU A 226 1.90 30.54 -23.01
CA LEU A 226 1.30 29.20 -22.99
C LEU A 226 -0.16 29.15 -22.48
N SER A 227 -0.69 30.31 -22.02
CA SER A 227 -2.09 30.47 -21.60
C SER A 227 -3.12 30.24 -22.70
N LEU A 228 -2.70 30.24 -23.97
CA LEU A 228 -3.57 30.07 -25.11
C LEU A 228 -4.00 28.65 -25.44
N ILE A 229 -3.45 27.66 -24.73
CA ILE A 229 -3.78 26.24 -24.98
C ILE A 229 -4.84 25.79 -23.96
N HIS A 230 -6.07 26.23 -24.18
CA HIS A 230 -7.25 25.60 -23.56
C HIS A 230 -7.48 24.23 -24.19
N ILE A 231 -6.87 23.19 -23.62
CA ILE A 231 -7.18 21.83 -23.99
C ILE A 231 -8.18 21.30 -22.96
N SER A 232 -9.45 21.41 -23.28
CA SER A 232 -10.56 20.79 -22.55
C SER A 232 -10.63 19.28 -22.80
#